data_85c9e27b9878865c0b5a5f99fe2effb5
#
_entry.id   85c9e27b9878865c0b5a5f99fe2effb5
#
_cell.length_a   1.000
_cell.length_b   1.000
_cell.length_c   1.000
_cell.angle_alpha   90.00
_cell.angle_beta   90.00
_cell.angle_gamma   90.00
#
_symmetry.space_group_name_H-M   'P 1'
#
loop_
_entity.id
_entity.type
_entity.pdbx_description
1 polymer ?
#
loop_
_entity_poly.entity_id
_entity_poly.type
_entity_poly.pdbx_seq_one_letter_code
_entity_poly.pdbx_strand_id
1 'polypeptide(L)'
;MLFRSSGRIVDTIPIAVTKDLMLLGRTKFEVYCAICHGLVGDGVSLVATQMSLRPPPNLHQIRNPGPGHVFQVITEGFGLMPSYAPQLSAHERWAVVAYLQALRRSQAGTLADAPPDIQQKLRAEVPR
;
A
#
# COMPACT_ATOMS: atom_id res chain seq x y z
N MET A 1 -15.35 -5.26 -11.20
CA MET A 1 -14.30 -6.20 -10.76
C MET A 1 -14.47 -6.39 -9.26
N LEU A 2 -14.80 -7.58 -8.88
CA LEU A 2 -15.23 -7.87 -7.50
C LEU A 2 -14.01 -8.20 -6.63
N PHE A 3 -13.96 -7.67 -5.41
CA PHE A 3 -13.00 -8.06 -4.39
C PHE A 3 -13.45 -9.34 -3.63
N ARG A 4 -14.56 -9.94 -4.06
CA ARG A 4 -15.11 -11.20 -3.54
C ARG A 4 -15.27 -12.21 -4.67
N SER A 5 -14.92 -13.45 -4.36
CA SER A 5 -15.21 -14.62 -5.19
C SER A 5 -15.97 -15.64 -4.34
N SER A 6 -17.11 -16.12 -4.87
CA SER A 6 -17.97 -17.07 -4.13
C SER A 6 -18.33 -16.62 -2.71
N GLY A 7 -18.60 -15.31 -2.53
CA GLY A 7 -18.91 -14.72 -1.22
C GLY A 7 -17.70 -14.47 -0.31
N ARG A 8 -16.51 -14.94 -0.67
CA ARG A 8 -15.27 -14.76 0.10
C ARG A 8 -14.42 -13.62 -0.48
N ILE A 9 -13.73 -12.89 0.39
CA ILE A 9 -12.75 -11.88 -0.03
C ILE A 9 -11.60 -12.58 -0.74
N VAL A 10 -11.17 -12.02 -1.89
CA VAL A 10 -10.07 -12.58 -2.67
C VAL A 10 -8.74 -12.41 -1.92
N ASP A 11 -7.88 -13.41 -2.00
CA ASP A 11 -6.56 -13.45 -1.37
C ASP A 11 -5.42 -13.15 -2.34
N THR A 12 -5.75 -12.89 -3.61
CA THR A 12 -4.81 -12.52 -4.65
C THR A 12 -5.37 -11.33 -5.47
N ILE A 13 -4.47 -10.55 -6.06
CA ILE A 13 -4.87 -9.47 -6.97
C ILE A 13 -5.39 -10.12 -8.27
N PRO A 14 -6.65 -9.82 -8.69
CA PRO A 14 -7.30 -10.53 -9.80
C PRO A 14 -6.90 -10.02 -11.19
N ILE A 15 -5.93 -9.13 -11.28
CA ILE A 15 -5.40 -8.58 -12.54
C ILE A 15 -3.89 -8.76 -12.60
N ALA A 16 -3.31 -8.69 -13.80
CA ALA A 16 -1.87 -8.79 -13.97
C ALA A 16 -1.15 -7.62 -13.29
N VAL A 17 -0.20 -7.93 -12.42
CA VAL A 17 0.65 -6.95 -11.76
C VAL A 17 1.86 -6.68 -12.66
N THR A 18 1.79 -5.59 -13.40
CA THR A 18 2.83 -5.13 -14.31
C THR A 18 3.56 -3.93 -13.72
N LYS A 19 4.70 -3.56 -14.33
CA LYS A 19 5.40 -2.34 -13.97
C LYS A 19 4.50 -1.10 -14.13
N ASP A 20 3.73 -1.04 -15.21
CA ASP A 20 2.83 0.08 -15.49
C ASP A 20 1.70 0.16 -14.43
N LEU A 21 1.14 -0.98 -14.03
CA LEU A 21 0.16 -1.02 -12.94
C LEU A 21 0.78 -0.53 -11.62
N MET A 22 2.01 -0.94 -11.34
CA MET A 22 2.74 -0.53 -10.13
C MET A 22 2.98 0.99 -10.11
N LEU A 23 3.39 1.58 -11.24
CA LEU A 23 3.61 3.02 -11.36
C LEU A 23 2.30 3.80 -11.26
N LEU A 24 1.21 3.29 -11.84
CA LEU A 24 -0.12 3.86 -11.66
C LEU A 24 -0.53 3.84 -10.19
N GLY A 25 -0.33 2.71 -9.51
CA GLY A 25 -0.62 2.55 -8.08
C GLY A 25 0.16 3.54 -7.22
N ARG A 26 1.44 3.72 -7.52
CA ARG A 26 2.27 4.73 -6.85
C ARG A 26 1.70 6.13 -7.02
N THR A 27 1.40 6.52 -8.23
CA THR A 27 0.85 7.86 -8.53
C THR A 27 -0.45 8.10 -7.74
N LYS A 28 -1.36 7.14 -7.75
CA LYS A 28 -2.64 7.27 -7.02
C LYS A 28 -2.47 7.22 -5.51
N PHE A 29 -1.58 6.37 -5.01
CA PHE A 29 -1.24 6.32 -3.58
C PHE A 29 -0.68 7.67 -3.09
N GLU A 30 0.28 8.24 -3.81
CA GLU A 30 0.90 9.50 -3.44
C GLU A 30 -0.11 10.67 -3.44
N VAL A 31 -1.10 10.65 -4.31
CA VAL A 31 -2.14 11.70 -4.38
C VAL A 31 -3.23 11.51 -3.32
N TYR A 32 -3.74 10.29 -3.13
CA TYR A 32 -4.96 10.07 -2.34
C TYR A 32 -4.72 9.43 -0.97
N CYS A 33 -3.64 8.71 -0.79
CA CYS A 33 -3.40 7.91 0.42
C CYS A 33 -2.30 8.49 1.30
N ALA A 34 -1.21 8.94 0.70
CA ALA A 34 -0.04 9.45 1.41
C ALA A 34 -0.34 10.69 2.27
N ILE A 35 -1.31 11.50 1.88
CA ILE A 35 -1.73 12.68 2.65
C ILE A 35 -2.13 12.31 4.09
N CYS A 36 -2.70 11.13 4.29
CA CYS A 36 -3.07 10.62 5.61
C CYS A 36 -2.07 9.58 6.13
N HIS A 37 -1.68 8.63 5.28
CA HIS A 37 -0.88 7.46 5.69
C HIS A 37 0.63 7.67 5.62
N GLY A 38 1.10 8.82 5.10
CA GLY A 38 2.51 9.08 4.85
C GLY A 38 2.99 8.54 3.51
N LEU A 39 4.07 9.13 2.99
CA LEU A 39 4.62 8.81 1.67
C LEU A 39 5.11 7.36 1.58
N VAL A 40 5.60 6.82 2.68
CA VAL A 40 6.03 5.41 2.78
C VAL A 40 5.01 4.52 3.52
N GLY A 41 3.83 5.05 3.83
CA GLY A 41 2.76 4.29 4.48
C GLY A 41 2.95 4.05 5.97
N ASP A 42 3.81 4.80 6.64
CA ASP A 42 4.16 4.65 8.05
C ASP A 42 3.21 5.38 9.02
N GLY A 43 2.22 6.09 8.50
CA GLY A 43 1.29 6.89 9.29
C GLY A 43 1.84 8.26 9.70
N VAL A 44 3.02 8.63 9.22
CA VAL A 44 3.63 9.93 9.52
C VAL A 44 3.20 10.95 8.48
N SER A 45 2.26 11.83 8.84
CA SER A 45 1.74 12.87 7.97
C SER A 45 1.27 14.06 8.79
N LEU A 46 1.13 15.21 8.13
CA LEU A 46 0.56 16.40 8.77
C LEU A 46 -0.89 16.16 9.19
N VAL A 47 -1.67 15.46 8.37
CA VAL A 47 -3.06 15.11 8.69
C VAL A 47 -3.12 14.22 9.93
N ALA A 48 -2.25 13.21 10.04
CA ALA A 48 -2.18 12.33 11.20
C ALA A 48 -1.95 13.10 12.52
N THR A 49 -1.13 14.15 12.50
CA THR A 49 -0.88 14.98 13.69
C THR A 49 -2.11 15.75 14.14
N GLN A 50 -3.06 16.01 13.22
CA GLN A 50 -4.33 16.69 13.52
C GLN A 50 -5.45 15.74 13.93
N MET A 51 -5.25 14.43 13.77
CA MET A 51 -6.23 13.38 14.09
C MET A 51 -5.85 12.65 15.39
N SER A 52 -5.65 13.37 16.47
CA SER A 52 -5.09 12.83 17.73
C SER A 52 -5.89 11.67 18.35
N LEU A 53 -7.21 11.62 18.15
CA LEU A 53 -8.05 10.55 18.71
C LEU A 53 -8.06 9.27 17.85
N ARG A 54 -8.00 9.42 16.54
CA ARG A 54 -8.00 8.32 15.57
C ARG A 54 -7.09 8.63 14.38
N PRO A 55 -5.77 8.65 14.60
CA PRO A 55 -4.85 8.90 13.50
C PRO A 55 -4.89 7.76 12.47
N PRO A 56 -4.60 8.05 11.19
CA PRO A 56 -4.38 7.00 10.20
C PRO A 56 -3.30 6.03 10.68
N PRO A 57 -3.51 4.71 10.55
CA PRO A 57 -2.55 3.74 11.05
C PRO A 57 -1.30 3.67 10.19
N ASN A 58 -0.22 3.19 10.80
CA ASN A 58 0.94 2.70 10.07
C ASN A 58 0.56 1.43 9.31
N LEU A 59 0.58 1.49 7.98
CA LEU A 59 0.13 0.39 7.12
C LEU A 59 1.05 -0.84 7.18
N HIS A 60 2.27 -0.70 7.72
CA HIS A 60 3.23 -1.80 7.89
C HIS A 60 3.00 -2.60 9.17
N GLN A 61 2.25 -2.05 10.12
CA GLN A 61 1.92 -2.69 11.40
C GLN A 61 0.57 -3.40 11.38
N ILE A 62 -0.22 -3.20 10.34
CA ILE A 62 -1.49 -3.92 10.18
C ILE A 62 -1.17 -5.38 9.88
N ARG A 63 -1.78 -6.28 10.66
CA ARG A 63 -1.63 -7.73 10.50
C ARG A 63 -2.21 -8.16 9.16
N ASN A 64 -1.33 -8.52 8.24
CA ASN A 64 -1.57 -9.07 6.91
C ASN A 64 -3.03 -9.01 6.42
N PRO A 65 -3.55 -7.83 6.07
CA PRO A 65 -4.82 -7.78 5.38
C PRO A 65 -4.55 -8.31 3.97
N GLY A 66 -5.22 -9.34 3.53
CA GLY A 66 -5.12 -9.80 2.15
C GLY A 66 -5.49 -8.68 1.18
N PRO A 67 -5.11 -8.79 -0.11
CA PRO A 67 -5.33 -7.73 -1.10
C PRO A 67 -6.81 -7.39 -1.28
N GLY A 68 -7.70 -8.35 -1.19
CA GLY A 68 -9.15 -8.12 -1.28
C GLY A 68 -9.69 -7.29 -0.11
N HIS A 69 -9.16 -7.47 1.09
CA HIS A 69 -9.53 -6.65 2.24
C HIS A 69 -9.09 -5.20 2.07
N VAL A 70 -7.86 -4.98 1.62
CA VAL A 70 -7.36 -3.62 1.32
C VAL A 70 -8.22 -2.96 0.26
N PHE A 71 -8.55 -3.68 -0.81
CA PHE A 71 -9.45 -3.19 -1.86
C PHE A 71 -10.83 -2.83 -1.30
N GLN A 72 -11.38 -3.65 -0.40
CA GLN A 72 -12.65 -3.37 0.27
C GLN A 72 -12.59 -2.07 1.08
N VAL A 73 -11.56 -1.89 1.88
CA VAL A 73 -11.39 -0.68 2.70
C VAL A 73 -11.28 0.57 1.82
N ILE A 74 -10.54 0.52 0.73
CA ILE A 74 -10.44 1.63 -0.23
C ILE A 74 -11.80 1.91 -0.88
N THR A 75 -12.56 0.87 -1.20
CA THR A 75 -13.85 0.98 -1.90
C THR A 75 -14.96 1.49 -1.00
N GLU A 76 -15.06 0.97 0.20
CA GLU A 76 -16.18 1.22 1.12
C GLU A 76 -15.84 2.25 2.20
N GLY A 77 -14.56 2.51 2.45
CA GLY A 77 -14.10 3.25 3.60
C GLY A 77 -14.07 2.38 4.86
N PHE A 78 -13.53 2.92 5.92
CA PHE A 78 -13.47 2.26 7.23
C PHE A 78 -13.30 3.31 8.35
N GLY A 79 -14.22 3.34 9.29
CA GLY A 79 -14.19 4.33 10.35
C GLY A 79 -14.15 5.75 9.79
N LEU A 80 -13.13 6.53 10.14
CA LEU A 80 -12.95 7.89 9.65
C LEU A 80 -12.35 7.95 8.23
N MET A 81 -11.86 6.85 7.70
CA MET A 81 -11.37 6.78 6.32
C MET A 81 -12.55 6.78 5.36
N PRO A 82 -12.65 7.76 4.45
CA PRO A 82 -13.74 7.80 3.48
C PRO A 82 -13.60 6.74 2.39
N SER A 83 -14.69 6.49 1.67
CA SER A 83 -14.66 5.73 0.43
C SER A 83 -13.91 6.48 -0.67
N TYR A 84 -13.08 5.78 -1.43
CA TYR A 84 -12.38 6.31 -2.61
C TYR A 84 -12.96 5.79 -3.94
N ALA A 85 -14.08 5.08 -3.89
CA ALA A 85 -14.75 4.63 -5.12
C ALA A 85 -15.13 5.78 -6.07
N PRO A 86 -15.52 6.98 -5.59
CA PRO A 86 -15.79 8.10 -6.49
C PRO A 86 -14.55 8.64 -7.21
N GLN A 87 -13.36 8.57 -6.58
CA GLN A 87 -12.12 9.14 -7.12
C GLN A 87 -11.30 8.14 -7.93
N LEU A 88 -11.43 6.85 -7.64
CA LEU A 88 -10.59 5.79 -8.21
C LEU A 88 -11.47 4.72 -8.88
N SER A 89 -11.17 4.40 -10.14
CA SER A 89 -11.76 3.23 -10.80
C SER A 89 -11.35 1.93 -10.09
N ALA A 90 -12.06 0.84 -10.37
CA ALA A 90 -11.67 -0.47 -9.82
C ALA A 90 -10.24 -0.87 -10.22
N HIS A 91 -9.85 -0.60 -11.46
CA HIS A 91 -8.47 -0.82 -11.94
C HIS A 91 -7.44 -0.01 -11.13
N GLU A 92 -7.72 1.27 -10.89
CA GLU A 92 -6.85 2.14 -10.11
C GLU A 92 -6.77 1.71 -8.64
N ARG A 93 -7.87 1.25 -8.05
CA ARG A 93 -7.87 0.70 -6.68
C ARG A 93 -7.00 -0.57 -6.58
N TRP A 94 -7.06 -1.47 -7.57
CA TRP A 94 -6.18 -2.62 -7.62
C TRP A 94 -4.72 -2.22 -7.83
N ALA A 95 -4.46 -1.17 -8.60
CA ALA A 95 -3.12 -0.60 -8.75
C ALA A 95 -2.56 -0.11 -7.41
N VAL A 96 -3.37 0.59 -6.62
CA VAL A 96 -2.98 1.03 -5.26
C VAL A 96 -2.71 -0.16 -4.36
N VAL A 97 -3.53 -1.19 -4.39
CA VAL A 97 -3.31 -2.43 -3.63
C VAL A 97 -1.97 -3.08 -4.00
N ALA A 98 -1.67 -3.18 -5.30
CA ALA A 98 -0.40 -3.73 -5.77
C ALA A 98 0.80 -2.89 -5.31
N TYR A 99 0.70 -1.57 -5.42
CA TYR A 99 1.74 -0.68 -4.94
C TYR A 99 1.95 -0.79 -3.42
N LEU A 100 0.88 -0.85 -2.63
CA LEU A 100 0.97 -1.01 -1.19
C LEU A 100 1.67 -2.33 -0.81
N GLN A 101 1.41 -3.41 -1.51
CA GLN A 101 2.12 -4.68 -1.28
C GLN A 101 3.62 -4.53 -1.52
N ALA A 102 4.02 -3.86 -2.61
CA ALA A 102 5.42 -3.58 -2.90
C ALA A 102 6.04 -2.65 -1.83
N LEU A 103 5.32 -1.62 -1.42
CA LEU A 103 5.76 -0.68 -0.39
C LEU A 103 5.97 -1.40 0.96
N ARG A 104 5.06 -2.27 1.35
CA ARG A 104 5.20 -3.11 2.55
C ARG A 104 6.41 -4.04 2.45
N ARG A 105 6.61 -4.67 1.30
CA ARG A 105 7.79 -5.51 1.05
C ARG A 105 9.08 -4.70 1.16
N SER A 106 9.12 -3.49 0.64
CA SER A 106 10.31 -2.62 0.72
C SER A 106 10.69 -2.24 2.15
N GLN A 107 9.70 -2.07 3.04
CA GLN A 107 9.92 -1.73 4.45
C GLN A 107 10.32 -2.95 5.29
N ALA A 108 10.02 -4.16 4.83
CA ALA A 108 10.38 -5.42 5.47
C ALA A 108 11.56 -6.12 4.77
N GLY A 109 12.13 -5.50 3.74
CA GLY A 109 13.21 -6.07 2.95
C GLY A 109 14.49 -6.25 3.75
N THR A 110 15.26 -7.27 3.39
CA THR A 110 16.58 -7.56 3.94
C THR A 110 17.63 -7.42 2.84
N LEU A 111 18.90 -7.35 3.25
CA LEU A 111 20.00 -7.32 2.28
C LEU A 111 19.97 -8.52 1.31
N ALA A 112 19.49 -9.67 1.78
CA ALA A 112 19.38 -10.88 0.97
C ALA A 112 18.34 -10.76 -0.16
N ASP A 113 17.38 -9.85 -0.04
CA ASP A 113 16.37 -9.61 -1.09
C ASP A 113 16.92 -8.80 -2.28
N ALA A 114 18.08 -8.16 -2.12
CA ALA A 114 18.70 -7.36 -3.16
C ALA A 114 19.57 -8.24 -4.11
N PRO A 115 19.70 -7.86 -5.40
CA PRO A 115 20.66 -8.50 -6.30
C PRO A 115 22.09 -8.46 -5.74
N PRO A 116 22.97 -9.45 -6.07
CA PRO A 116 24.31 -9.54 -5.48
C PRO A 116 25.19 -8.30 -5.64
N ASP A 117 25.12 -7.65 -6.81
CA ASP A 117 25.85 -6.41 -7.09
C ASP A 117 25.37 -5.24 -6.21
N ILE A 118 24.06 -5.16 -5.95
CA ILE A 118 23.47 -4.18 -5.07
C ILE A 118 23.81 -4.48 -3.61
N GLN A 119 23.80 -5.76 -3.21
CA GLN A 119 24.23 -6.16 -1.86
C GLN A 119 25.64 -5.67 -1.55
N GLN A 120 26.56 -5.82 -2.52
CA GLN A 120 27.94 -5.38 -2.36
C GLN A 120 28.05 -3.88 -2.18
N LYS A 121 27.31 -3.10 -2.97
CA LYS A 121 27.26 -1.63 -2.84
C LYS A 121 26.70 -1.22 -1.48
N LEU A 122 25.57 -1.79 -1.07
CA LEU A 122 24.94 -1.49 0.21
C LEU A 122 25.84 -1.81 1.40
N ARG A 123 26.59 -2.92 1.36
CA ARG A 123 27.56 -3.26 2.41
C ARG A 123 28.70 -2.25 2.51
N ALA A 124 29.12 -1.68 1.38
CA ALA A 124 30.18 -0.66 1.36
C ALA A 124 29.70 0.70 1.90
N GLU A 125 28.40 1.00 1.82
CA GLU A 125 27.81 2.26 2.27
C GLU A 125 27.46 2.28 3.77
N VAL A 126 27.38 1.11 4.43
CA VAL A 126 27.10 1.05 5.86
C VAL A 126 28.35 1.48 6.64
N PRO A 127 28.29 2.55 7.44
CA PRO A 127 29.40 2.94 8.32
C PRO A 127 29.72 1.82 9.31
N ARG A 128 30.98 1.49 9.48
CA ARG A 128 31.44 0.55 10.50
C ARG A 128 31.43 1.19 11.88
#